data_8b20d4d6b67105369ddc84c053422e2d
#
_entry.id   8b20d4d6b67105369ddc84c053422e2d
#
_cell.length_a   1.000
_cell.length_b   1.000
_cell.length_c   1.000
_cell.angle_alpha   90.00
_cell.angle_beta   90.00
_cell.angle_gamma   90.00
#
_symmetry.space_group_name_H-M   'P 1'
#
loop_
_entity.id
_entity.type
_entity.pdbx_description
1 polymer ?
#
loop_
_entity_poly.entity_id
_entity_poly.type
_entity_poly.pdbx_seq_one_letter_code
_entity_poly.pdbx_strand_id
1 'polypeptide(L)'
;MSDGFLLVSCAFSMNSAELNTKRVPPFRVGVLRGEGSGPELIDAALRVLKGVTENGGLKFQIETGGEIGSLSARCNGEYLSGEVIEFCRKIFDVGGAILAGPAGGRFVYDMRRRFNLYYKLNPLRSYQELRDVCRIKLPVKPINVLLVRENLQGIYQGDSVENSSEDGREVSHTFVHNEKHVRAVLEVAAAVARSRRNLLTVVGKNSGAPAVHALWGACAMEVSQTVGVEFSMLDVDYAAYKLLQEPGSFDVIAAPNCFGDILSDLGGVLAGSRGLTFGASYSAKGAAVYQTNHGAAYDIAGSDMANPVGQIFSVAMMLRETFGLLTEAKLVEDSVRGVWRNGWRTADLAEPGCKIAGTRQFGELVAEEICNAAIQDEACSAIG
;
A
#
# COMPACT_ATOMS: atom_id res chain seq x y z
N MET A 1 21.84 7.83 -10.11
CA MET A 1 20.98 8.89 -9.59
C MET A 1 19.95 8.19 -8.72
N SER A 2 20.03 8.43 -7.43
CA SER A 2 19.22 7.77 -6.40
C SER A 2 17.74 8.10 -6.61
N ASP A 3 16.94 7.06 -6.89
CA ASP A 3 15.48 7.18 -6.90
C ASP A 3 15.00 7.47 -5.48
N GLY A 4 14.92 8.76 -5.13
CA GLY A 4 14.57 9.25 -3.83
C GLY A 4 13.12 8.92 -3.46
N PHE A 5 12.96 8.01 -2.53
CA PHE A 5 11.73 7.76 -1.80
C PHE A 5 11.86 8.31 -0.37
N LEU A 6 11.55 9.57 -0.21
CA LEU A 6 11.17 10.17 1.08
C LEU A 6 9.71 10.57 0.95
N LEU A 7 8.77 9.62 1.16
CA LEU A 7 7.38 9.83 0.81
C LEU A 7 6.56 10.55 1.89
N VAL A 8 6.86 10.36 3.16
CA VAL A 8 5.98 10.84 4.24
C VAL A 8 6.70 11.69 5.28
N SER A 9 8.00 11.48 5.51
CA SER A 9 8.74 12.26 6.51
C SER A 9 8.80 13.76 6.18
N CYS A 10 8.77 14.16 4.90
CA CYS A 10 8.71 15.57 4.51
C CYS A 10 7.30 16.17 4.57
N ALA A 11 6.23 15.40 4.30
CA ALA A 11 4.87 15.89 4.33
C ALA A 11 4.38 16.18 5.77
N PHE A 12 4.89 15.45 6.76
CA PHE A 12 4.55 15.66 8.18
C PHE A 12 5.37 16.74 8.88
N SER A 13 6.48 17.22 8.31
CA SER A 13 7.31 18.25 8.93
C SER A 13 6.63 19.63 8.99
N MET A 14 5.51 19.84 8.28
CA MET A 14 4.80 21.12 8.29
C MET A 14 3.90 21.34 9.52
N ASN A 15 3.59 20.30 10.34
CA ASN A 15 2.74 20.46 11.53
C ASN A 15 3.12 19.62 12.76
N SER A 16 4.32 19.06 12.85
CA SER A 16 4.68 18.23 14.00
C SER A 16 6.16 18.32 14.38
N ALA A 17 6.52 19.35 15.11
CA ALA A 17 7.73 19.34 15.94
C ALA A 17 7.73 18.18 16.98
N GLU A 18 6.58 17.53 17.21
CA GLU A 18 6.38 16.45 18.17
C GLU A 18 6.50 15.02 17.59
N LEU A 19 6.43 14.82 16.26
CA LEU A 19 6.49 13.48 15.65
C LEU A 19 7.89 13.08 15.14
N ASN A 20 8.89 13.93 15.27
CA ASN A 20 10.26 13.72 14.80
C ASN A 20 11.16 13.07 15.88
N THR A 21 10.60 12.39 16.86
CA THR A 21 11.39 11.48 17.69
C THR A 21 11.77 10.27 16.84
N LYS A 22 13.05 10.16 16.48
CA LYS A 22 13.59 8.94 15.87
C LYS A 22 13.09 7.75 16.67
N ARG A 23 12.23 6.92 16.08
CA ARG A 23 11.78 5.69 16.73
C ARG A 23 13.01 4.84 17.03
N VAL A 24 13.16 4.45 18.26
CA VAL A 24 14.34 3.69 18.72
C VAL A 24 13.98 2.22 18.92
N PRO A 25 14.92 1.30 18.69
CA PRO A 25 14.69 -0.13 18.96
C PRO A 25 14.29 -0.40 20.44
N PRO A 26 13.51 -1.45 20.69
CA PRO A 26 12.97 -2.40 19.72
C PRO A 26 11.80 -1.81 18.92
N PHE A 27 11.83 -1.94 17.59
CA PHE A 27 10.73 -1.53 16.72
C PHE A 27 9.54 -2.48 16.89
N ARG A 28 8.34 -1.94 17.11
CA ARG A 28 7.13 -2.73 17.37
C ARG A 28 6.36 -3.01 16.08
N VAL A 29 6.13 -4.28 15.79
CA VAL A 29 5.33 -4.73 14.64
C VAL A 29 4.21 -5.62 15.13
N GLY A 30 2.98 -5.15 14.99
CA GLY A 30 1.79 -5.97 15.17
C GLY A 30 1.45 -6.69 13.87
N VAL A 31 1.19 -7.98 13.95
CA VAL A 31 0.87 -8.83 12.79
C VAL A 31 -0.56 -9.31 12.88
N LEU A 32 -1.34 -9.04 11.83
CA LEU A 32 -2.66 -9.63 11.61
C LEU A 32 -2.56 -10.57 10.41
N ARG A 33 -2.65 -11.87 10.63
CA ARG A 33 -2.32 -12.88 9.60
C ARG A 33 -3.24 -12.86 8.39
N GLY A 34 -4.50 -12.41 8.56
CA GLY A 34 -5.47 -12.40 7.49
C GLY A 34 -6.12 -13.76 7.23
N GLU A 35 -6.71 -13.90 6.05
CA GLU A 35 -7.45 -15.10 5.63
C GLU A 35 -6.98 -15.57 4.25
N GLY A 36 -7.45 -16.76 3.85
CA GLY A 36 -7.10 -17.33 2.55
C GLY A 36 -5.59 -17.47 2.39
N SER A 37 -5.02 -16.80 1.40
CA SER A 37 -3.57 -16.75 1.19
C SER A 37 -2.80 -15.90 2.21
N GLY A 38 -3.50 -15.15 3.07
CA GLY A 38 -2.89 -14.22 4.03
C GLY A 38 -1.81 -14.84 4.92
N PRO A 39 -2.08 -15.97 5.61
CA PRO A 39 -1.10 -16.60 6.48
C PRO A 39 0.22 -16.94 5.79
N GLU A 40 0.19 -17.49 4.58
CA GLU A 40 1.40 -17.86 3.84
C GLU A 40 2.17 -16.62 3.32
N LEU A 41 1.45 -15.56 2.91
CA LEU A 41 2.04 -14.29 2.50
C LEU A 41 2.74 -13.59 3.67
N ILE A 42 2.11 -13.57 4.83
CA ILE A 42 2.68 -13.01 6.07
C ILE A 42 3.92 -13.80 6.49
N ASP A 43 3.89 -15.12 6.43
CA ASP A 43 5.04 -15.95 6.80
C ASP A 43 6.24 -15.68 5.89
N ALA A 44 6.03 -15.53 4.58
CA ALA A 44 7.08 -15.14 3.64
C ALA A 44 7.65 -13.74 3.95
N ALA A 45 6.78 -12.77 4.24
CA ALA A 45 7.20 -11.40 4.58
C ALA A 45 7.95 -11.31 5.92
N LEU A 46 7.52 -12.09 6.93
CA LEU A 46 8.22 -12.15 8.23
C LEU A 46 9.58 -12.85 8.12
N ARG A 47 9.73 -13.81 7.22
CA ARG A 47 11.03 -14.43 6.92
C ARG A 47 12.02 -13.40 6.36
N VAL A 48 11.55 -12.55 5.44
CA VAL A 48 12.35 -11.45 4.89
C VAL A 48 12.70 -10.43 5.99
N LEU A 49 11.76 -10.04 6.83
CA LEU A 49 12.01 -9.14 7.95
C LEU A 49 13.04 -9.73 8.94
N LYS A 50 13.00 -11.05 9.16
CA LYS A 50 13.99 -11.75 9.98
C LYS A 50 15.40 -11.65 9.36
N GLY A 51 15.54 -11.86 8.05
CA GLY A 51 16.80 -11.69 7.33
C GLY A 51 17.39 -10.28 7.51
N VAL A 52 16.54 -9.24 7.39
CA VAL A 52 16.95 -7.85 7.67
C VAL A 52 17.42 -7.66 9.12
N THR A 53 16.75 -8.29 10.08
CA THR A 53 17.08 -8.20 11.50
C THR A 53 18.45 -8.80 11.81
N GLU A 54 18.66 -10.00 11.32
CA GLU A 54 19.93 -10.77 11.54
C GLU A 54 21.11 -10.06 10.90
N ASN A 55 20.91 -9.42 9.78
CA ASN A 55 21.93 -8.74 9.00
C ASN A 55 22.32 -7.36 9.55
N GLY A 56 21.33 -6.59 10.01
CA GLY A 56 21.52 -5.20 10.44
C GLY A 56 21.69 -5.01 11.95
N GLY A 57 21.70 -6.07 12.76
CA GLY A 57 21.72 -5.97 14.22
C GLY A 57 20.51 -5.24 14.82
N LEU A 58 19.45 -5.08 14.04
CA LEU A 58 18.24 -4.38 14.43
C LEU A 58 17.40 -5.25 15.38
N LYS A 59 16.64 -4.62 16.25
CA LYS A 59 15.73 -5.32 17.18
C LYS A 59 14.29 -4.98 16.85
N PHE A 60 13.56 -5.98 16.38
CA PHE A 60 12.10 -5.91 16.21
C PHE A 60 11.42 -6.74 17.29
N GLN A 61 10.34 -6.21 17.83
CA GLN A 61 9.40 -6.96 18.64
C GLN A 61 8.14 -7.19 17.82
N ILE A 62 7.95 -8.44 17.40
CA ILE A 62 6.83 -8.88 16.57
C ILE A 62 5.79 -9.53 17.46
N GLU A 63 4.57 -9.04 17.41
CA GLU A 63 3.42 -9.54 18.16
C GLU A 63 2.30 -9.92 17.18
N THR A 64 1.67 -11.07 17.39
CA THR A 64 0.55 -11.52 16.54
C THR A 64 -0.76 -11.22 17.25
N GLY A 65 -1.67 -10.56 16.55
CA GLY A 65 -3.02 -10.28 17.00
C GLY A 65 -4.00 -11.40 16.66
N GLY A 66 -5.27 -11.18 17.01
CA GLY A 66 -6.37 -12.11 16.78
C GLY A 66 -6.81 -12.19 15.30
N GLU A 67 -7.83 -13.00 15.07
CA GLU A 67 -8.43 -13.20 13.76
C GLU A 67 -9.13 -11.95 13.24
N ILE A 68 -9.09 -11.76 11.93
CA ILE A 68 -9.71 -10.62 11.23
C ILE A 68 -10.58 -11.12 10.06
N GLY A 69 -11.42 -10.23 9.55
CA GLY A 69 -12.21 -10.49 8.35
C GLY A 69 -13.37 -11.44 8.57
N SER A 70 -13.71 -12.24 7.58
CA SER A 70 -14.84 -13.17 7.61
C SER A 70 -14.67 -14.26 8.67
N LEU A 71 -13.44 -14.64 8.98
CA LEU A 71 -13.16 -15.59 10.06
C LEU A 71 -13.52 -14.97 11.41
N SER A 72 -13.09 -13.75 11.69
CA SER A 72 -13.50 -13.02 12.89
C SER A 72 -15.01 -12.85 12.97
N ALA A 73 -15.68 -12.50 11.86
CA ALA A 73 -17.14 -12.35 11.83
C ALA A 73 -17.87 -13.65 12.19
N ARG A 74 -17.36 -14.82 11.75
CA ARG A 74 -17.93 -16.12 12.12
C ARG A 74 -17.71 -16.48 13.59
N CYS A 75 -16.56 -16.12 14.15
CA CYS A 75 -16.20 -16.47 15.53
C CYS A 75 -16.74 -15.46 16.55
N ASN A 76 -16.74 -14.18 16.21
CA ASN A 76 -16.95 -13.06 17.14
C ASN A 76 -18.15 -12.17 16.76
N GLY A 77 -18.80 -12.42 15.61
CA GLY A 77 -19.89 -11.60 15.09
C GLY A 77 -19.44 -10.30 14.39
N GLU A 78 -18.15 -9.97 14.39
CA GLU A 78 -17.62 -8.72 13.84
C GLU A 78 -16.38 -8.98 12.99
N TYR A 79 -16.23 -8.26 11.87
CA TYR A 79 -15.04 -8.35 11.00
C TYR A 79 -13.76 -7.80 11.67
N LEU A 80 -13.91 -6.92 12.65
CA LEU A 80 -12.85 -6.32 13.47
C LEU A 80 -13.28 -6.35 14.94
N SER A 81 -12.84 -7.36 15.68
CA SER A 81 -13.22 -7.57 17.08
C SER A 81 -12.62 -6.52 18.02
N GLY A 82 -13.24 -6.34 19.20
CA GLY A 82 -12.73 -5.46 20.25
C GLY A 82 -11.31 -5.82 20.71
N GLU A 83 -10.98 -7.12 20.74
CA GLU A 83 -9.65 -7.61 21.07
C GLU A 83 -8.59 -7.16 20.05
N VAL A 84 -8.89 -7.29 18.76
CA VAL A 84 -7.99 -6.83 17.67
C VAL A 84 -7.84 -5.31 17.70
N ILE A 85 -8.91 -4.57 17.99
CA ILE A 85 -8.86 -3.12 18.15
C ILE A 85 -7.88 -2.74 19.27
N GLU A 86 -7.99 -3.38 20.42
CA GLU A 86 -7.13 -3.10 21.57
C GLU A 86 -5.67 -3.49 21.30
N PHE A 87 -5.46 -4.63 20.63
CA PHE A 87 -4.13 -5.04 20.16
C PHE A 87 -3.51 -3.97 19.25
N CYS A 88 -4.22 -3.53 18.22
CA CYS A 88 -3.72 -2.49 17.31
C CYS A 88 -3.43 -1.17 18.03
N ARG A 89 -4.29 -0.77 18.99
CA ARG A 89 -4.08 0.44 19.78
C ARG A 89 -2.76 0.37 20.55
N LYS A 90 -2.48 -0.74 21.27
CA LYS A 90 -1.23 -0.92 22.00
C LYS A 90 0.01 -0.82 21.11
N ILE A 91 -0.06 -1.34 19.90
CA ILE A 91 1.03 -1.22 18.92
C ILE A 91 1.21 0.24 18.47
N PHE A 92 0.12 0.93 18.14
CA PHE A 92 0.20 2.33 17.68
C PHE A 92 0.66 3.29 18.79
N ASP A 93 0.21 3.09 20.01
CA ASP A 93 0.54 3.96 21.17
C ASP A 93 2.05 3.99 21.49
N VAL A 94 2.76 2.94 21.12
CA VAL A 94 4.24 2.88 21.27
C VAL A 94 4.99 3.22 19.96
N GLY A 95 4.29 3.78 18.97
CA GLY A 95 4.87 4.16 17.69
C GLY A 95 5.15 3.00 16.77
N GLY A 96 4.57 1.83 17.00
CA GLY A 96 4.65 0.67 16.13
C GLY A 96 3.74 0.77 14.90
N ALA A 97 3.79 -0.26 14.05
CA ALA A 97 2.97 -0.40 12.87
C ALA A 97 2.29 -1.76 12.79
N ILE A 98 1.19 -1.85 12.06
CA ILE A 98 0.51 -3.12 11.78
C ILE A 98 0.89 -3.59 10.38
N LEU A 99 1.34 -4.85 10.28
CA LEU A 99 1.47 -5.61 9.06
C LEU A 99 0.28 -6.56 8.96
N ALA A 100 -0.60 -6.33 8.00
CA ALA A 100 -1.82 -7.11 7.84
C ALA A 100 -1.81 -7.93 6.55
N GLY A 101 -2.16 -9.21 6.64
CA GLY A 101 -2.51 -10.02 5.49
C GLY A 101 -3.88 -9.63 4.93
N PRO A 102 -4.21 -10.07 3.71
CA PRO A 102 -5.53 -9.83 3.13
C PRO A 102 -6.63 -10.50 3.95
N ALA A 103 -7.79 -9.86 4.02
CA ALA A 103 -8.95 -10.37 4.74
C ALA A 103 -10.24 -10.01 4.02
N GLY A 104 -11.27 -10.84 4.22
CA GLY A 104 -12.59 -10.66 3.62
C GLY A 104 -13.50 -9.69 4.39
N GLY A 105 -14.67 -9.45 3.83
CA GLY A 105 -15.72 -8.64 4.42
C GLY A 105 -15.34 -7.16 4.60
N ARG A 106 -15.85 -6.56 5.67
CA ARG A 106 -15.66 -5.12 5.94
C ARG A 106 -14.41 -4.78 6.76
N PHE A 107 -13.56 -5.76 7.09
CA PHE A 107 -12.38 -5.57 7.94
C PHE A 107 -11.58 -4.28 7.63
N VAL A 108 -11.22 -4.10 6.36
CA VAL A 108 -10.39 -2.96 5.94
C VAL A 108 -11.11 -1.62 6.16
N TYR A 109 -12.43 -1.56 5.90
CA TYR A 109 -13.23 -0.35 6.07
C TYR A 109 -13.42 -0.01 7.54
N ASP A 110 -13.67 -1.02 8.40
CA ASP A 110 -13.84 -0.86 9.83
C ASP A 110 -12.53 -0.44 10.51
N MET A 111 -11.40 -1.04 10.10
CA MET A 111 -10.05 -0.66 10.53
C MET A 111 -9.76 0.82 10.21
N ARG A 112 -10.04 1.25 8.96
CA ARG A 112 -9.84 2.64 8.53
C ARG A 112 -10.66 3.61 9.37
N ARG A 113 -11.95 3.31 9.57
CA ARG A 113 -12.86 4.12 10.37
C ARG A 113 -12.41 4.17 11.84
N ARG A 114 -12.09 3.01 12.42
CA ARG A 114 -11.74 2.88 13.84
C ARG A 114 -10.49 3.67 14.23
N PHE A 115 -9.48 3.66 13.39
CA PHE A 115 -8.19 4.31 13.65
C PHE A 115 -7.98 5.62 12.87
N ASN A 116 -9.03 6.13 12.24
CA ASN A 116 -9.00 7.36 11.42
C ASN A 116 -7.87 7.32 10.38
N LEU A 117 -7.73 6.19 9.68
CA LEU A 117 -6.73 6.01 8.62
C LEU A 117 -7.23 6.69 7.34
N TYR A 118 -7.14 8.02 7.28
CA TYR A 118 -7.87 8.84 6.33
C TYR A 118 -7.32 8.83 4.90
N TYR A 119 -6.08 8.38 4.71
CA TYR A 119 -5.53 8.19 3.38
C TYR A 119 -4.73 6.90 3.25
N LYS A 120 -4.60 6.43 2.02
CA LYS A 120 -3.77 5.29 1.64
C LYS A 120 -2.80 5.68 0.54
N LEU A 121 -1.56 5.26 0.68
CA LEU A 121 -0.55 5.35 -0.36
C LEU A 121 -0.44 4.02 -1.09
N ASN A 122 -0.58 4.06 -2.41
CA ASN A 122 -0.44 2.92 -3.30
C ASN A 122 0.64 3.23 -4.35
N PRO A 123 1.85 2.69 -4.23
CA PRO A 123 2.85 2.77 -5.29
C PRO A 123 2.41 1.98 -6.52
N LEU A 124 2.33 2.63 -7.67
CA LEU A 124 2.06 2.01 -8.97
C LEU A 124 3.38 2.00 -9.73
N ARG A 125 4.01 0.84 -9.81
CA ARG A 125 5.37 0.69 -10.35
C ARG A 125 5.42 -0.38 -11.42
N SER A 126 6.33 -0.22 -12.37
CA SER A 126 6.81 -1.31 -13.22
C SER A 126 8.26 -1.65 -12.89
N TYR A 127 8.63 -2.88 -13.17
CA TYR A 127 9.95 -3.41 -12.87
C TYR A 127 10.62 -3.85 -14.17
N GLN A 128 11.88 -3.45 -14.35
CA GLN A 128 12.62 -3.77 -15.56
C GLN A 128 12.80 -5.28 -15.75
N GLU A 129 12.96 -5.99 -14.63
CA GLU A 129 13.13 -7.45 -14.57
C GLU A 129 11.85 -8.22 -14.99
N LEU A 130 10.69 -7.54 -14.99
CA LEU A 130 9.38 -8.12 -15.34
C LEU A 130 8.77 -7.50 -16.61
N ARG A 131 9.58 -6.78 -17.39
CA ARG A 131 9.10 -6.03 -18.55
C ARG A 131 8.38 -6.94 -19.56
N ASP A 132 8.93 -8.12 -19.80
CA ASP A 132 8.43 -9.05 -20.80
C ASP A 132 7.21 -9.86 -20.33
N VAL A 133 6.98 -9.88 -19.00
CA VAL A 133 5.76 -10.47 -18.40
C VAL A 133 4.55 -9.56 -18.56
N CYS A 134 4.76 -8.24 -18.61
CA CYS A 134 3.66 -7.28 -18.69
C CYS A 134 2.93 -7.38 -20.02
N ARG A 135 1.60 -7.51 -19.96
CA ARG A 135 0.74 -7.63 -21.16
C ARG A 135 0.53 -6.32 -21.92
N ILE A 136 0.92 -5.21 -21.31
CA ILE A 136 0.86 -3.89 -21.95
C ILE A 136 2.26 -3.44 -22.37
N LYS A 137 2.31 -2.58 -23.37
CA LYS A 137 3.57 -2.00 -23.82
C LYS A 137 4.07 -0.96 -22.81
N LEU A 138 5.05 -1.33 -22.01
CA LEU A 138 5.64 -0.42 -21.04
C LEU A 138 6.62 0.58 -21.68
N PRO A 139 6.72 1.82 -21.15
CA PRO A 139 7.75 2.76 -21.56
C PRO A 139 9.14 2.24 -21.23
N VAL A 140 10.18 2.78 -21.88
CA VAL A 140 11.58 2.40 -21.62
C VAL A 140 11.97 2.73 -20.20
N LYS A 141 11.58 3.92 -19.70
CA LYS A 141 11.77 4.31 -18.29
C LYS A 141 10.76 3.61 -17.41
N PRO A 142 11.16 2.98 -16.30
CA PRO A 142 10.24 2.36 -15.37
C PRO A 142 9.17 3.34 -14.85
N ILE A 143 7.96 2.84 -14.71
CA ILE A 143 6.83 3.59 -14.15
C ILE A 143 7.05 3.75 -12.64
N ASN A 144 6.79 4.96 -12.15
CA ASN A 144 6.84 5.30 -10.74
C ASN A 144 5.79 6.37 -10.46
N VAL A 145 4.55 5.94 -10.25
CA VAL A 145 3.40 6.78 -9.91
C VAL A 145 2.99 6.47 -8.48
N LEU A 146 2.62 7.47 -7.71
CA LEU A 146 2.04 7.27 -6.39
C LEU A 146 0.57 7.68 -6.39
N LEU A 147 -0.29 6.77 -6.00
CA LEU A 147 -1.71 7.04 -5.81
C LEU A 147 -1.98 7.31 -4.32
N VAL A 148 -2.52 8.48 -4.03
CA VAL A 148 -3.02 8.90 -2.71
C VAL A 148 -4.54 8.78 -2.72
N ARG A 149 -5.05 7.75 -2.05
CA ARG A 149 -6.47 7.41 -1.98
C ARG A 149 -7.08 7.92 -0.69
N GLU A 150 -8.19 8.63 -0.78
CA GLU A 150 -9.07 8.93 0.36
C GLU A 150 -9.69 7.62 0.89
N ASN A 151 -9.83 7.45 2.21
CA ASN A 151 -10.20 6.18 2.82
C ASN A 151 -11.48 6.20 3.68
N LEU A 152 -11.98 7.37 4.08
CA LEU A 152 -13.00 7.49 5.12
C LEU A 152 -14.37 7.96 4.61
N GLN A 153 -14.46 8.31 3.34
CA GLN A 153 -15.66 8.91 2.75
C GLN A 153 -16.05 8.24 1.44
N GLY A 154 -17.08 8.78 0.80
CA GLY A 154 -17.56 8.29 -0.48
C GLY A 154 -18.33 6.99 -0.39
N ILE A 155 -18.59 6.40 -1.54
CA ILE A 155 -19.51 5.28 -1.70
C ILE A 155 -19.19 4.07 -0.80
N TYR A 156 -17.93 3.79 -0.49
CA TYR A 156 -17.56 2.64 0.35
C TYR A 156 -17.78 2.85 1.85
N GLN A 157 -18.02 4.08 2.26
CA GLN A 157 -18.30 4.46 3.65
C GLN A 157 -19.71 5.04 3.83
N GLY A 158 -20.55 4.93 2.79
CA GLY A 158 -21.93 5.34 2.82
C GLY A 158 -22.84 4.37 3.56
N ASP A 159 -24.07 4.83 3.81
CA ASP A 159 -25.12 4.06 4.47
C ASP A 159 -26.17 3.61 3.44
N SER A 160 -26.61 2.37 3.55
CA SER A 160 -27.62 1.78 2.68
C SER A 160 -28.95 1.61 3.41
N VAL A 161 -30.05 1.89 2.71
CA VAL A 161 -31.40 1.60 3.17
C VAL A 161 -32.06 0.73 2.12
N GLU A 162 -32.63 -0.39 2.56
CA GLU A 162 -33.40 -1.30 1.72
C GLU A 162 -34.89 -1.19 2.06
N ASN A 163 -35.70 -0.93 1.05
CA ASN A 163 -37.14 -0.89 1.13
C ASN A 163 -37.76 -1.97 0.23
N SER A 164 -38.91 -2.49 0.60
CA SER A 164 -39.72 -3.42 -0.21
C SER A 164 -41.05 -2.81 -0.50
N SER A 165 -41.49 -2.84 -1.75
CA SER A 165 -42.79 -2.39 -2.21
C SER A 165 -43.45 -3.44 -3.12
N GLU A 166 -44.64 -3.16 -3.64
CA GLU A 166 -45.27 -4.02 -4.65
C GLU A 166 -44.48 -4.08 -5.97
N ASP A 167 -43.70 -3.04 -6.27
CA ASP A 167 -42.81 -2.96 -7.44
C ASP A 167 -41.48 -3.70 -7.25
N GLY A 168 -41.23 -4.29 -6.07
CA GLY A 168 -40.03 -5.02 -5.73
C GLY A 168 -39.16 -4.33 -4.66
N ARG A 169 -37.88 -4.74 -4.60
CA ARG A 169 -36.92 -4.18 -3.65
C ARG A 169 -36.23 -2.95 -4.22
N GLU A 170 -36.13 -1.92 -3.41
CA GLU A 170 -35.39 -0.70 -3.70
C GLU A 170 -34.26 -0.56 -2.69
N VAL A 171 -33.03 -0.31 -3.17
CA VAL A 171 -31.88 -0.02 -2.32
C VAL A 171 -31.38 1.38 -2.61
N SER A 172 -31.41 2.24 -1.61
CA SER A 172 -30.73 3.55 -1.67
C SER A 172 -29.43 3.49 -0.91
N HIS A 173 -28.40 4.17 -1.46
CA HIS A 173 -27.08 4.25 -0.85
C HIS A 173 -26.61 5.70 -0.84
N THR A 174 -26.52 6.27 0.37
CA THR A 174 -26.16 7.66 0.56
C THR A 174 -24.72 7.77 1.07
N PHE A 175 -23.93 8.63 0.47
CA PHE A 175 -22.56 8.89 0.88
C PHE A 175 -22.26 10.39 0.89
N VAL A 176 -21.24 10.78 1.62
CA VAL A 176 -20.81 12.18 1.77
C VAL A 176 -19.36 12.37 1.41
N HIS A 177 -19.03 13.58 0.96
CA HIS A 177 -17.69 14.11 0.92
C HIS A 177 -17.66 15.40 1.73
N ASN A 178 -16.72 15.49 2.66
CA ASN A 178 -16.56 16.64 3.54
C ASN A 178 -15.29 17.40 3.18
N GLU A 179 -15.37 18.69 3.05
CA GLU A 179 -14.26 19.58 2.65
C GLU A 179 -13.00 19.37 3.49
N LYS A 180 -13.15 19.30 4.81
CA LYS A 180 -12.02 19.10 5.74
C LYS A 180 -11.23 17.82 5.43
N HIS A 181 -11.92 16.72 5.14
CA HIS A 181 -11.27 15.44 4.81
C HIS A 181 -10.65 15.47 3.42
N VAL A 182 -11.34 16.02 2.43
CA VAL A 182 -10.82 16.19 1.07
C VAL A 182 -9.54 17.02 1.10
N ARG A 183 -9.57 18.15 1.81
CA ARG A 183 -8.41 19.03 1.97
C ARG A 183 -7.23 18.30 2.61
N ALA A 184 -7.45 17.57 3.71
CA ALA A 184 -6.39 16.84 4.40
C ALA A 184 -5.70 15.79 3.50
N VAL A 185 -6.45 15.09 2.66
CA VAL A 185 -5.88 14.13 1.69
C VAL A 185 -5.11 14.85 0.58
N LEU A 186 -5.63 15.97 0.09
CA LEU A 186 -4.97 16.78 -0.95
C LEU A 186 -3.70 17.45 -0.44
N GLU A 187 -3.65 17.86 0.82
CA GLU A 187 -2.42 18.38 1.46
C GLU A 187 -1.32 17.33 1.47
N VAL A 188 -1.64 16.08 1.82
CA VAL A 188 -0.69 14.97 1.72
C VAL A 188 -0.24 14.76 0.28
N ALA A 189 -1.18 14.69 -0.66
CA ALA A 189 -0.87 14.45 -2.07
C ALA A 189 0.00 15.57 -2.67
N ALA A 190 -0.31 16.83 -2.36
CA ALA A 190 0.44 17.99 -2.82
C ALA A 190 1.86 18.03 -2.22
N ALA A 191 2.01 17.77 -0.92
CA ALA A 191 3.31 17.72 -0.27
C ALA A 191 4.20 16.62 -0.87
N VAL A 192 3.63 15.45 -1.14
CA VAL A 192 4.33 14.35 -1.82
C VAL A 192 4.68 14.73 -3.26
N ALA A 193 3.76 15.31 -4.03
CA ALA A 193 4.04 15.76 -5.41
C ALA A 193 5.18 16.79 -5.44
N ARG A 194 5.20 17.71 -4.49
CA ARG A 194 6.25 18.73 -4.33
C ARG A 194 7.65 18.12 -4.13
N SER A 195 7.73 17.01 -3.40
CA SER A 195 9.00 16.29 -3.17
C SER A 195 9.42 15.40 -4.35
N ARG A 196 8.58 15.27 -5.38
CA ARG A 196 8.80 14.43 -6.57
C ARG A 196 8.94 15.31 -7.83
N ARG A 197 8.08 15.11 -8.83
CA ARG A 197 8.11 15.85 -10.09
C ARG A 197 7.24 17.12 -10.10
N ASN A 198 6.69 17.48 -8.95
CA ASN A 198 5.82 18.65 -8.77
C ASN A 198 4.53 18.59 -9.60
N LEU A 199 4.00 17.40 -9.89
CA LEU A 199 2.82 17.19 -10.70
C LEU A 199 1.76 16.37 -9.92
N LEU A 200 0.60 17.00 -9.66
CA LEU A 200 -0.54 16.38 -8.99
C LEU A 200 -1.70 16.22 -9.98
N THR A 201 -2.19 15.00 -10.17
CA THR A 201 -3.44 14.73 -10.87
C THR A 201 -4.54 14.40 -9.88
N VAL A 202 -5.60 15.19 -9.86
CA VAL A 202 -6.77 14.96 -9.00
C VAL A 202 -7.87 14.31 -9.85
N VAL A 203 -8.37 13.17 -9.37
CA VAL A 203 -9.37 12.38 -10.12
C VAL A 203 -10.76 12.66 -9.58
N GLY A 204 -11.70 12.89 -10.50
CA GLY A 204 -13.12 13.11 -10.19
C GLY A 204 -14.02 12.46 -11.24
N LYS A 205 -15.28 12.90 -11.29
CA LYS A 205 -16.23 12.54 -12.36
C LYS A 205 -17.21 13.69 -12.52
N ASN A 206 -16.87 14.62 -13.41
CA ASN A 206 -17.62 15.87 -13.55
C ASN A 206 -19.08 15.62 -13.97
N SER A 207 -19.30 14.85 -15.06
CA SER A 207 -20.64 14.62 -15.57
C SER A 207 -21.51 13.72 -14.69
N GLY A 208 -20.89 12.79 -13.92
CA GLY A 208 -21.61 11.81 -13.09
C GLY A 208 -21.86 12.26 -11.65
N ALA A 209 -20.94 13.09 -11.11
CA ALA A 209 -21.03 13.59 -9.73
C ALA A 209 -20.51 15.04 -9.64
N PRO A 210 -21.20 16.01 -10.29
CA PRO A 210 -20.66 17.37 -10.47
C PRO A 210 -20.36 18.09 -9.17
N ALA A 211 -21.19 17.96 -8.14
CA ALA A 211 -20.98 18.60 -6.85
C ALA A 211 -19.73 18.04 -6.11
N VAL A 212 -19.53 16.72 -6.16
CA VAL A 212 -18.34 16.08 -5.58
C VAL A 212 -17.09 16.51 -6.34
N HIS A 213 -17.15 16.52 -7.68
CA HIS A 213 -16.05 16.97 -8.53
C HIS A 213 -15.67 18.43 -8.24
N ALA A 214 -16.66 19.32 -8.12
CA ALA A 214 -16.45 20.73 -7.80
C ALA A 214 -15.79 20.93 -6.42
N LEU A 215 -16.23 20.18 -5.40
CA LEU A 215 -15.62 20.21 -4.07
C LEU A 215 -14.15 19.82 -4.11
N TRP A 216 -13.82 18.70 -4.76
CA TRP A 216 -12.43 18.24 -4.91
C TRP A 216 -11.59 19.26 -5.69
N GLY A 217 -12.14 19.84 -6.75
CA GLY A 217 -11.45 20.87 -7.56
C GLY A 217 -11.16 22.15 -6.80
N ALA A 218 -12.13 22.65 -6.01
CA ALA A 218 -11.95 23.83 -5.17
C ALA A 218 -10.86 23.61 -4.12
N CYS A 219 -10.92 22.51 -3.39
CA CYS A 219 -9.87 22.15 -2.42
C CYS A 219 -8.51 21.97 -3.07
N ALA A 220 -8.44 21.35 -4.25
CA ALA A 220 -7.19 21.15 -4.97
C ALA A 220 -6.56 22.48 -5.40
N MET A 221 -7.37 23.43 -5.86
CA MET A 221 -6.90 24.78 -6.25
C MET A 221 -6.25 25.49 -5.06
N GLU A 222 -6.92 25.53 -3.92
CA GLU A 222 -6.42 26.21 -2.71
C GLU A 222 -5.15 25.54 -2.17
N VAL A 223 -5.13 24.19 -2.08
CA VAL A 223 -3.99 23.44 -1.60
C VAL A 223 -2.80 23.59 -2.55
N SER A 224 -3.03 23.52 -3.88
CA SER A 224 -1.97 23.66 -4.86
C SER A 224 -1.30 25.04 -4.82
N GLN A 225 -2.08 26.10 -4.63
CA GLN A 225 -1.57 27.46 -4.46
C GLN A 225 -0.73 27.59 -3.16
N THR A 226 -1.21 27.00 -2.07
CA THR A 226 -0.52 27.05 -0.77
C THR A 226 0.80 26.28 -0.78
N VAL A 227 0.82 25.10 -1.40
CA VAL A 227 2.00 24.22 -1.43
C VAL A 227 2.94 24.57 -2.60
N GLY A 228 2.45 25.21 -3.65
CA GLY A 228 3.18 25.53 -4.87
C GLY A 228 3.39 24.28 -5.76
N VAL A 229 2.34 23.49 -5.98
CA VAL A 229 2.34 22.30 -6.83
C VAL A 229 1.45 22.54 -8.06
N GLU A 230 1.89 22.06 -9.22
CA GLU A 230 1.04 22.04 -10.41
C GLU A 230 -0.01 20.93 -10.29
N PHE A 231 -1.28 21.23 -10.58
CA PHE A 231 -2.34 20.23 -10.57
C PHE A 231 -3.20 20.24 -11.83
N SER A 232 -3.78 19.08 -12.12
CA SER A 232 -4.80 18.91 -13.16
C SER A 232 -5.95 18.05 -12.63
N MET A 233 -7.16 18.26 -13.18
CA MET A 233 -8.31 17.41 -12.91
C MET A 233 -8.56 16.48 -14.10
N LEU A 234 -8.81 15.19 -13.82
CA LEU A 234 -9.22 14.22 -14.84
C LEU A 234 -10.47 13.46 -14.37
N ASP A 235 -11.36 13.16 -15.30
CA ASP A 235 -12.44 12.18 -15.05
C ASP A 235 -11.84 10.78 -14.91
N VAL A 236 -12.39 9.98 -13.99
CA VAL A 236 -11.83 8.67 -13.58
C VAL A 236 -11.67 7.69 -14.75
N ASP A 237 -12.62 7.66 -15.67
CA ASP A 237 -12.59 6.81 -16.88
C ASP A 237 -11.43 7.21 -17.80
N TYR A 238 -11.21 8.49 -18.02
CA TYR A 238 -10.09 8.98 -18.79
C TYR A 238 -8.76 8.80 -18.05
N ALA A 239 -8.72 9.00 -16.74
CA ALA A 239 -7.54 8.73 -15.92
C ALA A 239 -7.15 7.25 -15.97
N ALA A 240 -8.12 6.33 -15.91
CA ALA A 240 -7.90 4.88 -16.04
C ALA A 240 -7.32 4.51 -17.41
N TYR A 241 -7.92 5.04 -18.50
CA TYR A 241 -7.40 4.85 -19.85
C TYR A 241 -5.97 5.37 -19.98
N LYS A 242 -5.74 6.61 -19.56
CA LYS A 242 -4.44 7.29 -19.67
C LYS A 242 -3.35 6.62 -18.84
N LEU A 243 -3.72 6.09 -17.66
CA LEU A 243 -2.78 5.37 -16.78
C LEU A 243 -2.19 4.12 -17.47
N LEU A 244 -2.94 3.46 -18.33
CA LEU A 244 -2.46 2.32 -19.10
C LEU A 244 -1.76 2.71 -20.40
N GLN A 245 -2.17 3.82 -21.04
CA GLN A 245 -1.60 4.28 -22.31
C GLN A 245 -0.33 5.11 -22.12
N GLU A 246 -0.35 6.03 -21.16
CA GLU A 246 0.70 7.01 -20.91
C GLU A 246 1.06 7.13 -19.42
N PRO A 247 1.40 6.02 -18.73
CA PRO A 247 1.63 6.03 -17.28
C PRO A 247 2.72 7.02 -16.87
N GLY A 248 3.68 7.30 -17.72
CA GLY A 248 4.74 8.29 -17.50
C GLY A 248 4.27 9.75 -17.36
N SER A 249 3.04 10.06 -17.80
CA SER A 249 2.42 11.38 -17.65
C SER A 249 1.93 11.66 -16.22
N PHE A 250 1.81 10.64 -15.37
CA PHE A 250 1.42 10.77 -13.97
C PHE A 250 2.63 10.77 -13.05
N ASP A 251 2.56 11.55 -11.97
CA ASP A 251 3.50 11.51 -10.84
C ASP A 251 2.77 11.13 -9.56
N VAL A 252 1.92 12.03 -9.05
CA VAL A 252 1.04 11.74 -7.92
C VAL A 252 -0.41 11.87 -8.38
N ILE A 253 -1.21 10.87 -8.03
CA ILE A 253 -2.65 10.86 -8.29
C ILE A 253 -3.36 10.96 -6.94
N ALA A 254 -4.25 11.94 -6.76
CA ALA A 254 -5.16 12.00 -5.62
C ALA A 254 -6.56 11.61 -6.08
N ALA A 255 -7.22 10.70 -5.36
CA ALA A 255 -8.52 10.18 -5.77
C ALA A 255 -9.47 9.92 -4.58
N PRO A 256 -10.80 10.15 -4.77
CA PRO A 256 -11.83 9.64 -3.89
C PRO A 256 -11.71 8.13 -3.67
N ASN A 257 -12.23 7.64 -2.57
CA ASN A 257 -12.08 6.26 -2.10
C ASN A 257 -12.34 5.19 -3.19
N CYS A 258 -13.51 5.19 -3.80
CA CYS A 258 -13.88 4.21 -4.84
C CYS A 258 -13.02 4.34 -6.10
N PHE A 259 -12.76 5.55 -6.57
CA PHE A 259 -11.94 5.77 -7.76
C PHE A 259 -10.48 5.38 -7.53
N GLY A 260 -9.95 5.71 -6.34
CA GLY A 260 -8.62 5.31 -5.95
C GLY A 260 -8.46 3.80 -5.80
N ASP A 261 -9.52 3.09 -5.38
CA ASP A 261 -9.52 1.63 -5.32
C ASP A 261 -9.35 1.01 -6.69
N ILE A 262 -10.21 1.41 -7.64
CA ILE A 262 -10.19 0.90 -9.01
C ILE A 262 -8.86 1.22 -9.69
N LEU A 263 -8.37 2.47 -9.57
CA LEU A 263 -7.10 2.87 -10.15
C LEU A 263 -5.90 2.13 -9.55
N SER A 264 -5.95 1.78 -8.25
CA SER A 264 -4.88 1.02 -7.61
C SER A 264 -4.74 -0.40 -8.16
N ASP A 265 -5.84 -1.02 -8.58
CA ASP A 265 -5.83 -2.36 -9.20
C ASP A 265 -5.23 -2.35 -10.61
N LEU A 266 -5.36 -1.24 -11.34
CA LEU A 266 -4.66 -1.06 -12.62
C LEU A 266 -3.13 -1.04 -12.44
N GLY A 267 -2.64 -0.71 -11.24
CA GLY A 267 -1.24 -0.86 -10.88
C GLY A 267 -0.72 -2.28 -11.02
N GLY A 268 -1.58 -3.28 -10.80
CA GLY A 268 -1.25 -4.70 -11.05
C GLY A 268 -0.97 -4.99 -12.52
N VAL A 269 -1.70 -4.33 -13.44
CA VAL A 269 -1.44 -4.44 -14.89
C VAL A 269 -0.08 -3.84 -15.26
N LEU A 270 0.26 -2.69 -14.66
CA LEU A 270 1.54 -2.01 -14.87
C LEU A 270 2.73 -2.79 -14.30
N ALA A 271 2.52 -3.50 -13.21
CA ALA A 271 3.53 -4.32 -12.54
C ALA A 271 3.70 -5.72 -13.17
N GLY A 272 2.67 -6.21 -13.87
CA GLY A 272 2.59 -7.57 -14.44
C GLY A 272 1.73 -8.55 -13.63
N SER A 273 1.43 -8.27 -12.37
CA SER A 273 0.55 -9.07 -11.51
C SER A 273 -0.07 -8.25 -10.38
N ARG A 274 -1.29 -8.60 -9.97
CA ARG A 274 -1.91 -8.08 -8.75
C ARG A 274 -1.16 -8.48 -7.48
N GLY A 275 -0.47 -9.61 -7.48
CA GLY A 275 0.36 -10.08 -6.37
C GLY A 275 1.55 -9.17 -6.05
N LEU A 276 1.86 -8.21 -6.94
CA LEU A 276 2.89 -7.19 -6.73
C LEU A 276 2.35 -5.88 -6.12
N THR A 277 1.03 -5.76 -5.98
CA THR A 277 0.41 -4.52 -5.51
C THR A 277 0.37 -4.46 -3.99
N PHE A 278 0.72 -3.31 -3.45
CA PHE A 278 0.78 -3.06 -2.01
C PHE A 278 0.48 -1.61 -1.68
N GLY A 279 0.31 -1.34 -0.40
CA GLY A 279 0.14 0.03 0.08
C GLY A 279 0.02 0.10 1.58
N ALA A 280 -0.14 1.32 2.09
CA ALA A 280 -0.34 1.54 3.51
C ALA A 280 -1.36 2.63 3.76
N SER A 281 -2.16 2.42 4.80
CA SER A 281 -3.16 3.38 5.28
C SER A 281 -2.64 4.09 6.53
N TYR A 282 -2.85 5.42 6.61
CA TYR A 282 -2.26 6.26 7.65
C TYR A 282 -3.28 7.16 8.33
N SER A 283 -3.06 7.41 9.62
CA SER A 283 -3.74 8.45 10.39
C SER A 283 -2.86 9.66 10.62
N ALA A 284 -3.46 10.80 10.94
CA ALA A 284 -2.73 12.01 11.35
C ALA A 284 -1.95 11.84 12.68
N LYS A 285 -2.29 10.80 13.48
CA LYS A 285 -1.64 10.50 14.76
C LYS A 285 -0.53 9.46 14.65
N GLY A 286 -0.12 9.08 13.43
CA GLY A 286 0.99 8.15 13.18
C GLY A 286 0.62 6.67 13.21
N ALA A 287 -0.65 6.29 13.36
CA ALA A 287 -1.07 4.92 13.12
C ALA A 287 -0.90 4.55 11.65
N ALA A 288 -0.31 3.39 11.37
CA ALA A 288 -0.05 2.91 10.02
C ALA A 288 -0.33 1.41 9.88
N VAL A 289 -1.04 1.03 8.80
CA VAL A 289 -1.35 -0.36 8.46
C VAL A 289 -0.83 -0.65 7.06
N TYR A 290 0.07 -1.62 6.95
CA TYR A 290 0.75 -2.07 5.74
C TYR A 290 0.17 -3.37 5.26
N GLN A 291 -0.20 -3.48 3.99
CA GLN A 291 -0.84 -4.66 3.43
C GLN A 291 -0.75 -4.72 1.90
N THR A 292 -1.03 -5.89 1.33
CA THR A 292 -1.30 -6.03 -0.10
C THR A 292 -2.60 -5.32 -0.49
N ASN A 293 -2.78 -5.04 -1.80
CA ASN A 293 -4.03 -4.45 -2.31
C ASN A 293 -5.04 -5.51 -2.76
N HIS A 294 -4.59 -6.74 -3.04
CA HIS A 294 -5.49 -7.83 -3.44
C HIS A 294 -6.23 -8.44 -2.23
N GLY A 295 -7.31 -9.16 -2.51
CA GLY A 295 -8.11 -9.88 -1.51
C GLY A 295 -7.48 -11.20 -1.05
N ALA A 296 -8.22 -11.97 -0.26
CA ALA A 296 -7.78 -13.19 0.41
C ALA A 296 -7.42 -14.37 -0.52
N ALA A 297 -7.84 -14.34 -1.80
CA ALA A 297 -7.55 -15.38 -2.80
C ALA A 297 -7.76 -16.81 -2.25
N TYR A 298 -9.00 -17.08 -1.80
CA TYR A 298 -9.36 -18.34 -1.17
C TYR A 298 -9.17 -19.57 -2.08
N ASP A 299 -9.24 -19.36 -3.39
CA ASP A 299 -9.07 -20.38 -4.43
C ASP A 299 -7.67 -20.98 -4.48
N ILE A 300 -6.66 -20.24 -4.08
CA ILE A 300 -5.25 -20.69 -4.04
C ILE A 300 -4.67 -20.77 -2.62
N ALA A 301 -5.51 -20.56 -1.59
CA ALA A 301 -5.07 -20.57 -0.21
C ALA A 301 -4.42 -21.89 0.21
N GLY A 302 -3.25 -21.83 0.83
CA GLY A 302 -2.51 -23.01 1.31
C GLY A 302 -1.87 -23.87 0.23
N SER A 303 -1.93 -23.45 -1.04
CA SER A 303 -1.35 -24.18 -2.16
C SER A 303 0.11 -23.83 -2.47
N ASP A 304 0.70 -22.92 -1.70
CA ASP A 304 2.07 -22.36 -1.93
C ASP A 304 2.22 -21.68 -3.31
N MET A 305 1.12 -21.11 -3.85
CA MET A 305 1.10 -20.49 -5.18
C MET A 305 0.99 -18.97 -5.14
N ALA A 306 0.54 -18.40 -4.02
CA ALA A 306 0.33 -16.97 -3.90
C ALA A 306 1.66 -16.18 -4.02
N ASN A 307 1.65 -15.10 -4.80
CA ASN A 307 2.84 -14.26 -4.97
C ASN A 307 3.07 -13.42 -3.70
N PRO A 308 4.19 -13.61 -2.96
CA PRO A 308 4.42 -12.92 -1.69
C PRO A 308 5.00 -11.50 -1.84
N VAL A 309 5.34 -11.08 -3.05
CA VAL A 309 6.12 -9.85 -3.27
C VAL A 309 5.39 -8.60 -2.80
N GLY A 310 4.07 -8.50 -3.02
CA GLY A 310 3.29 -7.37 -2.51
C GLY A 310 3.37 -7.26 -0.98
N GLN A 311 3.33 -8.39 -0.26
CA GLN A 311 3.47 -8.40 1.20
C GLN A 311 4.91 -8.10 1.65
N ILE A 312 5.91 -8.57 0.91
CA ILE A 312 7.34 -8.25 1.14
C ILE A 312 7.59 -6.75 0.90
N PHE A 313 7.03 -6.16 -0.16
CA PHE A 313 7.12 -4.71 -0.38
C PHE A 313 6.35 -3.89 0.66
N SER A 314 5.30 -4.45 1.26
CA SER A 314 4.64 -3.84 2.42
C SER A 314 5.60 -3.74 3.62
N VAL A 315 6.45 -4.75 3.84
CA VAL A 315 7.55 -4.70 4.84
C VAL A 315 8.56 -3.61 4.48
N ALA A 316 9.03 -3.55 3.23
CA ALA A 316 9.96 -2.50 2.81
C ALA A 316 9.36 -1.09 3.02
N MET A 317 8.08 -0.91 2.69
CA MET A 317 7.37 0.35 2.92
C MET A 317 7.25 0.66 4.42
N MET A 318 6.98 -0.32 5.27
CA MET A 318 6.92 -0.17 6.73
C MET A 318 8.29 0.24 7.31
N LEU A 319 9.36 -0.41 6.87
CA LEU A 319 10.73 -0.06 7.28
C LEU A 319 11.05 1.40 6.95
N ARG A 320 10.73 1.84 5.74
CA ARG A 320 10.97 3.19 5.24
C ARG A 320 10.12 4.23 5.95
N GLU A 321 8.79 4.07 5.91
CA GLU A 321 7.84 5.12 6.25
C GLU A 321 7.56 5.20 7.76
N THR A 322 7.48 4.06 8.46
CA THR A 322 7.25 4.06 9.90
C THR A 322 8.54 4.13 10.70
N PHE A 323 9.55 3.37 10.32
CA PHE A 323 10.75 3.22 11.16
C PHE A 323 11.94 4.07 10.68
N GLY A 324 11.87 4.70 9.49
CA GLY A 324 12.94 5.52 8.94
C GLY A 324 14.18 4.72 8.51
N LEU A 325 14.04 3.40 8.35
CA LEU A 325 15.08 2.45 7.98
C LEU A 325 15.20 2.39 6.44
N LEU A 326 15.78 3.42 5.84
CA LEU A 326 15.83 3.60 4.39
C LEU A 326 16.74 2.58 3.71
N THR A 327 17.86 2.28 4.32
CA THR A 327 18.86 1.31 3.81
C THR A 327 18.26 -0.09 3.80
N GLU A 328 17.61 -0.48 4.87
CA GLU A 328 17.00 -1.80 5.01
C GLU A 328 15.77 -1.95 4.08
N ALA A 329 14.99 -0.90 3.93
CA ALA A 329 13.89 -0.90 2.96
C ALA A 329 14.39 -1.10 1.53
N LYS A 330 15.48 -0.40 1.17
CA LYS A 330 16.13 -0.55 -0.15
C LYS A 330 16.72 -1.94 -0.32
N LEU A 331 17.35 -2.49 0.71
CA LEU A 331 17.91 -3.84 0.70
C LEU A 331 16.82 -4.88 0.38
N VAL A 332 15.66 -4.80 1.01
CA VAL A 332 14.53 -5.70 0.71
C VAL A 332 14.07 -5.55 -0.75
N GLU A 333 13.90 -4.32 -1.25
CA GLU A 333 13.49 -4.07 -2.63
C GLU A 333 14.53 -4.60 -3.64
N ASP A 334 15.80 -4.37 -3.40
CA ASP A 334 16.91 -4.82 -4.29
C ASP A 334 17.07 -6.34 -4.25
N SER A 335 16.84 -6.99 -3.11
CA SER A 335 16.89 -8.45 -2.96
C SER A 335 15.76 -9.13 -3.73
N VAL A 336 14.52 -8.60 -3.69
CA VAL A 336 13.43 -9.09 -4.56
C VAL A 336 13.84 -8.99 -6.04
N ARG A 337 14.42 -7.86 -6.45
CA ARG A 337 14.92 -7.68 -7.82
C ARG A 337 16.08 -8.62 -8.15
N GLY A 338 16.93 -8.94 -7.18
CA GLY A 338 18.00 -9.94 -7.30
C GLY A 338 17.43 -11.32 -7.63
N VAL A 339 16.42 -11.76 -6.90
CA VAL A 339 15.70 -13.03 -7.17
C VAL A 339 15.16 -13.07 -8.59
N TRP A 340 14.54 -11.96 -9.06
CA TRP A 340 14.07 -11.88 -10.46
C TRP A 340 15.21 -11.91 -11.48
N ARG A 341 16.33 -11.20 -11.24
CA ARG A 341 17.53 -11.24 -12.13
C ARG A 341 18.15 -12.63 -12.21
N ASN A 342 18.04 -13.43 -11.15
CA ASN A 342 18.47 -14.82 -11.11
C ASN A 342 17.48 -15.80 -11.80
N GLY A 343 16.46 -15.26 -12.48
CA GLY A 343 15.49 -15.98 -13.30
C GLY A 343 14.36 -16.64 -12.53
N TRP A 344 14.18 -16.32 -11.24
CA TRP A 344 13.06 -16.84 -10.45
C TRP A 344 11.78 -16.01 -10.64
N ARG A 345 10.66 -16.70 -10.73
CA ARG A 345 9.31 -16.10 -10.83
C ARG A 345 8.34 -16.88 -9.94
N THR A 346 7.27 -16.24 -9.54
CA THR A 346 6.05 -16.93 -9.08
C THR A 346 5.18 -17.33 -10.27
N ALA A 347 4.23 -18.24 -10.09
CA ALA A 347 3.43 -18.80 -11.17
C ALA A 347 2.66 -17.74 -12.01
N ASP A 348 2.18 -16.68 -11.37
CA ASP A 348 1.47 -15.55 -11.99
C ASP A 348 2.36 -14.64 -12.86
N LEU A 349 3.69 -14.75 -12.69
CA LEU A 349 4.72 -14.03 -13.44
C LEU A 349 5.55 -14.95 -14.35
N ALA A 350 5.08 -16.18 -14.59
CA ALA A 350 5.80 -17.15 -15.38
C ALA A 350 6.07 -16.67 -16.81
N GLU A 351 7.31 -16.88 -17.28
CA GLU A 351 7.77 -16.61 -18.63
C GLU A 351 8.70 -17.72 -19.13
N PRO A 352 8.90 -17.87 -20.46
CA PRO A 352 9.75 -18.94 -20.99
C PRO A 352 11.17 -18.90 -20.41
N GLY A 353 11.61 -20.04 -19.89
CA GLY A 353 12.96 -20.21 -19.33
C GLY A 353 13.14 -19.78 -17.88
N CYS A 354 12.11 -19.23 -17.22
CA CYS A 354 12.18 -18.92 -15.81
C CYS A 354 12.08 -20.16 -14.90
N LYS A 355 12.57 -20.01 -13.67
CA LYS A 355 12.41 -20.96 -12.57
C LYS A 355 11.18 -20.55 -11.75
N ILE A 356 10.29 -21.49 -11.47
CA ILE A 356 9.08 -21.19 -10.67
C ILE A 356 9.35 -21.48 -9.20
N ALA A 357 9.07 -20.51 -8.35
CA ALA A 357 9.08 -20.64 -6.90
C ALA A 357 7.67 -20.50 -6.34
N GLY A 358 7.34 -21.32 -5.34
CA GLY A 358 6.14 -21.13 -4.51
C GLY A 358 6.28 -19.96 -3.55
N THR A 359 5.22 -19.63 -2.83
CA THR A 359 5.14 -18.52 -1.87
C THR A 359 6.27 -18.59 -0.84
N ARG A 360 6.45 -19.76 -0.22
CA ARG A 360 7.47 -19.99 0.81
C ARG A 360 8.88 -19.88 0.23
N GLN A 361 9.14 -20.61 -0.86
CA GLN A 361 10.46 -20.62 -1.50
C GLN A 361 10.87 -19.23 -1.99
N PHE A 362 9.94 -18.43 -2.52
CA PHE A 362 10.25 -17.08 -2.95
C PHE A 362 10.69 -16.20 -1.77
N GLY A 363 10.01 -16.30 -0.62
CA GLY A 363 10.42 -15.63 0.61
C GLY A 363 11.80 -16.06 1.12
N GLU A 364 12.13 -17.35 1.00
CA GLU A 364 13.45 -17.90 1.33
C GLU A 364 14.55 -17.32 0.44
N LEU A 365 14.33 -17.32 -0.87
CA LEU A 365 15.27 -16.76 -1.85
C LEU A 365 15.54 -15.26 -1.59
N VAL A 366 14.53 -14.48 -1.25
CA VAL A 366 14.71 -13.07 -0.91
C VAL A 366 15.51 -12.91 0.38
N ALA A 367 15.27 -13.72 1.41
CA ALA A 367 16.04 -13.70 2.64
C ALA A 367 17.51 -14.09 2.41
N GLU A 368 17.78 -15.07 1.55
CA GLU A 368 19.14 -15.46 1.14
C GLU A 368 19.87 -14.31 0.42
N GLU A 369 19.20 -13.62 -0.50
CA GLU A 369 19.79 -12.44 -1.19
C GLU A 369 20.15 -11.32 -0.19
N ILE A 370 19.32 -11.09 0.84
CA ILE A 370 19.63 -10.15 1.92
C ILE A 370 20.91 -10.55 2.67
N CYS A 371 21.04 -11.82 3.04
CA CYS A 371 22.23 -12.31 3.73
C CYS A 371 23.48 -12.19 2.87
N ASN A 372 23.38 -12.51 1.58
CA ASN A 372 24.51 -12.42 0.64
C ASN A 372 25.00 -10.99 0.42
N ALA A 373 24.08 -10.01 0.38
CA ALA A 373 24.43 -8.60 0.22
C ALA A 373 25.30 -8.08 1.36
N ALA A 374 25.04 -8.52 2.62
CA ALA A 374 25.87 -8.10 3.76
C ALA A 374 27.28 -8.67 3.74
N ILE A 375 27.42 -9.94 3.36
CA ILE A 375 28.74 -10.56 3.26
C ILE A 375 29.61 -9.81 2.25
N GLN A 376 29.00 -9.30 1.18
CA GLN A 376 29.71 -8.48 0.18
C GLN A 376 30.12 -7.11 0.73
N ASP A 377 29.26 -6.44 1.51
CA ASP A 377 29.57 -5.15 2.12
C ASP A 377 30.67 -5.26 3.18
N GLU A 378 30.65 -6.32 4.01
CA GLU A 378 31.72 -6.60 4.97
C GLU A 378 33.05 -6.90 4.28
N ALA A 379 33.05 -7.68 3.20
CA ALA A 379 34.24 -8.00 2.43
C ALA A 379 34.84 -6.76 1.75
N CYS A 380 34.01 -5.86 1.21
CA CYS A 380 34.46 -4.60 0.64
C CYS A 380 35.02 -3.65 1.69
N SER A 381 34.41 -3.60 2.89
CA SER A 381 34.88 -2.77 4.00
C SER A 381 36.19 -3.25 4.64
N ALA A 382 36.51 -4.54 4.50
CA ALA A 382 37.77 -5.13 5.02
C ALA A 382 38.97 -4.95 4.09
N ILE A 383 38.76 -4.50 2.86
CA ILE A 383 39.81 -4.32 1.82
C ILE A 383 40.13 -2.83 1.60
N GLY A 384 39.33 -1.89 2.11
CA GLY A 384 39.55 -0.44 2.03
C GLY A 384 40.08 0.15 3.31
#